data_76582242770462b7da46c25c0f0b73aa
#
_entry.id   76582242770462b7da46c25c0f0b73aa
#
_cell.length_a   1.000
_cell.length_b   1.000
_cell.length_c   1.000
_cell.angle_alpha   90.00
_cell.angle_beta   90.00
_cell.angle_gamma   90.00
#
_symmetry.space_group_name_H-M   'P 1'
#
loop_
_entity.id
_entity.type
_entity.pdbx_description
1 polymer ?
#
loop_
_entity_poly.entity_id
_entity_poly.type
_entity_poly.pdbx_seq_one_letter_code
_entity_poly.pdbx_strand_id
1 'polypeptide(L)'
;MLKIVLVGRPNVGKSTLFNRLVGSRKAIVNDQPGVTRDRKYGQATFVDLEFLLIDTAGIDNSKKENLDNDIKVQTDLAINDADLIIFVIDGRAGVLPVEKDFSKKLKIIDKPVILLINKCEGYGGILGQSESSMLGFGTSIPFSAEHGDGLSDLYDELKNYFIKDKNEIIDNSNINEPKLDLFPTIRLGIIGRPNTGKSTLLNSIIEEKRVVTSSKAGTTRDAIEVIWSYNNQPFCIVDTAGLRRKAKISNVLEKSMISDTLKTVKYSNICILMIDASIGLEKQDLAIARMIVGEGRGLIIGANMWDKVINKDETKNNIFHQLKTSLSQIRDVPVAFMSGLHGTGMKILMNIALDIRARLDIRISTGKLNRWLIPIIENNPAPLYKGKVNRIRYITQVNVRPPTFAVFMSSPENLPESYARFLKSAIMDDFNLAGLPIRLMLRKGNNPYVEG
;
A
#
# COMPACT_ATOMS: atom_id res chain seq x y z
N MET A 1 6.11 -12.28 -22.76
CA MET A 1 6.57 -11.58 -21.57
C MET A 1 5.99 -10.18 -21.61
N LEU A 2 5.23 -9.80 -20.62
CA LEU A 2 4.54 -8.51 -20.56
C LEU A 2 5.55 -7.37 -20.60
N LYS A 3 5.29 -6.33 -21.40
CA LYS A 3 6.14 -5.16 -21.54
C LYS A 3 5.49 -3.99 -20.79
N ILE A 4 6.18 -3.42 -19.80
CA ILE A 4 5.72 -2.29 -19.01
C ILE A 4 6.63 -1.09 -19.28
N VAL A 5 6.05 0.05 -19.64
CA VAL A 5 6.82 1.28 -19.88
C VAL A 5 6.64 2.29 -18.76
N LEU A 6 7.74 2.89 -18.31
CA LEU A 6 7.74 4.03 -17.38
C LEU A 6 7.73 5.33 -18.17
N VAL A 7 6.72 6.16 -17.98
CA VAL A 7 6.61 7.47 -18.61
C VAL A 7 6.41 8.58 -17.57
N GLY A 8 6.81 9.80 -17.90
CA GLY A 8 6.71 10.94 -16.99
C GLY A 8 7.83 11.94 -17.23
N ARG A 9 7.77 13.10 -16.58
CA ARG A 9 8.79 14.17 -16.72
C ARG A 9 10.19 13.70 -16.26
N PRO A 10 11.25 14.42 -16.67
CA PRO A 10 12.58 14.25 -16.08
C PRO A 10 12.52 14.43 -14.54
N ASN A 11 13.37 13.74 -13.82
CA ASN A 11 13.55 13.86 -12.37
C ASN A 11 12.35 13.50 -11.49
N VAL A 12 11.27 12.93 -12.04
CA VAL A 12 10.15 12.38 -11.24
C VAL A 12 10.50 11.05 -10.55
N GLY A 13 11.67 10.45 -10.86
CA GLY A 13 12.17 9.23 -10.21
C GLY A 13 11.92 7.95 -11.01
N LYS A 14 11.68 8.01 -12.33
CA LYS A 14 11.52 6.83 -13.19
C LYS A 14 12.71 5.86 -13.08
N SER A 15 13.93 6.35 -13.23
CA SER A 15 15.14 5.53 -13.17
C SER A 15 15.37 4.93 -11.76
N THR A 16 14.98 5.62 -10.70
CA THR A 16 15.03 5.09 -9.34
C THR A 16 14.02 3.93 -9.19
N LEU A 17 12.80 4.11 -9.71
CA LEU A 17 11.78 3.07 -9.76
C LEU A 17 12.24 1.88 -10.61
N PHE A 18 12.80 2.14 -11.80
CA PHE A 18 13.38 1.11 -12.68
C PHE A 18 14.42 0.27 -11.94
N ASN A 19 15.42 0.90 -11.33
CA ASN A 19 16.48 0.21 -10.61
C ASN A 19 15.93 -0.59 -9.41
N ARG A 20 14.87 -0.11 -8.75
CA ARG A 20 14.23 -0.82 -7.64
C ARG A 20 13.50 -2.07 -8.09
N LEU A 21 12.81 -2.03 -9.23
CA LEU A 21 12.02 -3.15 -9.75
C LEU A 21 12.91 -4.20 -10.46
N VAL A 22 13.94 -3.76 -11.19
CA VAL A 22 14.88 -4.65 -11.91
C VAL A 22 15.89 -5.28 -10.96
N GLY A 23 16.23 -4.60 -9.84
CA GLY A 23 17.25 -5.06 -8.88
C GLY A 23 18.68 -4.92 -9.41
N SER A 24 19.68 -4.95 -8.48
CA SER A 24 21.08 -4.64 -8.77
C SER A 24 21.85 -5.68 -9.60
N ARG A 25 21.23 -6.81 -10.00
CA ARG A 25 21.96 -7.93 -10.65
C ARG A 25 21.51 -8.33 -12.04
N LYS A 26 20.50 -7.71 -12.66
CA LYS A 26 19.98 -8.11 -13.97
C LYS A 26 19.59 -6.93 -14.89
N ALA A 27 20.25 -5.81 -14.81
CA ALA A 27 20.19 -4.84 -15.90
C ALA A 27 20.96 -5.44 -17.08
N ILE A 28 20.27 -6.18 -17.95
CA ILE A 28 20.80 -6.49 -19.28
C ILE A 28 20.61 -5.23 -20.08
N VAL A 29 21.64 -4.39 -20.10
CA VAL A 29 21.78 -3.38 -21.14
C VAL A 29 22.08 -4.16 -22.41
N ASN A 30 21.08 -4.53 -23.18
CA ASN A 30 21.26 -5.05 -24.52
C ASN A 30 21.65 -3.84 -25.39
N ASP A 31 22.96 -3.64 -25.59
CA ASP A 31 23.51 -2.88 -26.69
C ASP A 31 23.26 -3.67 -27.99
N GLN A 32 22.03 -3.67 -28.48
CA GLN A 32 21.82 -4.06 -29.87
C GLN A 32 22.25 -2.89 -30.77
N PRO A 33 23.19 -3.12 -31.69
CA PRO A 33 23.59 -2.09 -32.66
C PRO A 33 22.38 -1.69 -33.50
N GLY A 34 21.94 -0.42 -33.39
CA GLY A 34 20.79 0.12 -34.12
C GLY A 34 19.62 0.63 -33.28
N VAL A 35 19.63 0.42 -31.95
CA VAL A 35 18.64 1.00 -31.02
C VAL A 35 19.30 2.15 -30.27
N THR A 36 18.75 3.34 -30.45
CA THR A 36 19.25 4.61 -29.92
C THR A 36 19.49 4.61 -28.41
N ARG A 37 20.52 5.37 -27.97
CA ARG A 37 21.13 5.50 -26.63
C ARG A 37 20.18 5.82 -25.45
N ASP A 38 18.87 6.00 -25.66
CA ASP A 38 17.98 6.65 -24.70
C ASP A 38 16.93 5.75 -24.03
N ARG A 39 16.91 4.44 -24.31
CA ARG A 39 16.00 3.48 -23.69
C ARG A 39 16.76 2.43 -22.89
N LYS A 40 16.39 2.26 -21.63
CA LYS A 40 16.89 1.16 -20.80
C LYS A 40 15.84 0.06 -20.73
N TYR A 41 16.23 -1.15 -21.05
CA TYR A 41 15.41 -2.35 -20.90
C TYR A 41 15.94 -3.16 -19.70
N GLY A 42 15.05 -3.67 -18.88
CA GLY A 42 15.41 -4.53 -17.76
C GLY A 42 14.36 -5.59 -17.54
N GLN A 43 14.79 -6.84 -17.39
CA GLN A 43 13.91 -7.88 -16.93
C GLN A 43 13.68 -7.68 -15.43
N ALA A 44 12.45 -7.37 -15.06
CA ALA A 44 12.04 -7.17 -13.68
C ALA A 44 11.40 -8.45 -13.14
N THR A 45 11.77 -8.81 -11.92
CA THR A 45 11.10 -9.83 -11.12
C THR A 45 10.57 -9.15 -9.87
N PHE A 46 9.26 -8.92 -9.83
CA PHE A 46 8.61 -8.23 -8.72
C PHE A 46 7.69 -9.21 -7.99
N VAL A 47 8.21 -9.77 -6.91
CA VAL A 47 7.60 -10.87 -6.15
C VAL A 47 7.48 -12.11 -7.05
N ASP A 48 6.29 -12.44 -7.54
CA ASP A 48 5.97 -13.54 -8.46
C ASP A 48 5.69 -13.09 -9.91
N LEU A 49 5.77 -11.79 -10.18
CA LEU A 49 5.53 -11.20 -11.50
C LEU A 49 6.85 -11.03 -12.25
N GLU A 50 6.90 -11.55 -13.48
CA GLU A 50 8.03 -11.36 -14.39
C GLU A 50 7.60 -10.56 -15.61
N PHE A 51 8.28 -9.45 -15.89
CA PHE A 51 7.98 -8.55 -16.98
C PHE A 51 9.20 -7.83 -17.51
N LEU A 52 9.13 -7.34 -18.74
CA LEU A 52 10.12 -6.45 -19.32
C LEU A 52 9.77 -5.02 -18.96
N LEU A 53 10.63 -4.35 -18.23
CA LEU A 53 10.47 -2.94 -17.85
C LEU A 53 11.28 -2.06 -18.81
N ILE A 54 10.64 -0.99 -19.32
CA ILE A 54 11.23 -0.03 -20.25
C ILE A 54 11.28 1.33 -19.55
N ASP A 55 12.48 1.86 -19.31
CA ASP A 55 12.66 3.24 -18.82
C ASP A 55 12.81 4.18 -20.01
N THR A 56 11.98 5.21 -20.08
CA THR A 56 12.05 6.25 -21.12
C THR A 56 12.78 7.48 -20.60
N ALA A 57 13.47 8.20 -21.48
CA ALA A 57 13.96 9.54 -21.20
C ALA A 57 12.77 10.45 -20.81
N GLY A 58 12.96 11.37 -19.86
CA GLY A 58 11.89 12.22 -19.37
C GLY A 58 11.33 13.15 -20.45
N ILE A 59 10.01 13.36 -20.43
CA ILE A 59 9.29 14.29 -21.31
C ILE A 59 9.56 15.72 -20.81
N ASP A 60 10.40 16.47 -21.49
CA ASP A 60 10.64 17.87 -21.18
C ASP A 60 10.32 18.77 -22.40
N ASN A 61 9.69 19.91 -22.15
CA ASN A 61 9.35 20.91 -23.17
C ASN A 61 10.37 22.06 -23.23
N SER A 62 11.58 21.92 -22.64
CA SER A 62 12.58 22.98 -22.58
C SER A 62 13.54 23.01 -23.77
N LYS A 63 13.27 23.93 -24.68
CA LYS A 63 14.19 24.69 -25.56
C LYS A 63 15.47 24.04 -26.13
N LYS A 64 15.34 22.89 -26.84
CA LYS A 64 16.29 22.54 -27.92
C LYS A 64 15.53 21.71 -28.96
N GLU A 65 15.02 22.36 -29.97
CA GLU A 65 14.01 21.82 -30.92
C GLU A 65 14.39 20.52 -31.66
N ASN A 66 15.66 20.16 -31.75
CA ASN A 66 16.08 18.97 -32.50
C ASN A 66 16.26 17.72 -31.62
N LEU A 67 16.71 17.84 -30.35
CA LEU A 67 16.81 16.70 -29.42
C LEU A 67 15.44 16.30 -28.81
N ASP A 68 14.54 17.25 -28.64
CA ASP A 68 13.21 17.01 -28.04
C ASP A 68 12.29 16.21 -28.96
N ASN A 69 12.41 16.34 -30.27
CA ASN A 69 11.63 15.55 -31.22
C ASN A 69 12.04 14.07 -31.19
N ASP A 70 13.32 13.77 -31.11
CA ASP A 70 13.83 12.39 -31.02
C ASP A 70 13.38 11.71 -29.71
N ILE A 71 13.41 12.42 -28.58
CA ILE A 71 12.94 11.91 -27.28
C ILE A 71 11.42 11.65 -27.30
N LYS A 72 10.63 12.54 -27.91
CA LYS A 72 9.17 12.35 -28.07
C LYS A 72 8.86 11.14 -28.94
N VAL A 73 9.50 11.02 -30.09
CA VAL A 73 9.34 9.88 -30.99
C VAL A 73 9.71 8.57 -30.29
N GLN A 74 10.81 8.57 -29.53
CA GLN A 74 11.26 7.40 -28.78
C GLN A 74 10.28 7.00 -27.66
N THR A 75 9.69 8.00 -26.98
CA THR A 75 8.67 7.75 -25.95
C THR A 75 7.38 7.20 -26.58
N ASP A 76 6.93 7.77 -27.68
CA ASP A 76 5.72 7.30 -28.40
C ASP A 76 5.90 5.87 -28.92
N LEU A 77 7.08 5.54 -29.45
CA LEU A 77 7.40 4.17 -29.87
C LEU A 77 7.45 3.20 -28.68
N ALA A 78 7.98 3.60 -27.51
CA ALA A 78 7.99 2.76 -26.32
C ALA A 78 6.58 2.53 -25.77
N ILE A 79 5.72 3.54 -25.80
CA ILE A 79 4.31 3.45 -25.43
C ILE A 79 3.57 2.49 -26.37
N ASN A 80 3.82 2.59 -27.68
CA ASN A 80 3.18 1.72 -28.66
C ASN A 80 3.60 0.24 -28.52
N ASP A 81 4.84 -0.02 -28.10
CA ASP A 81 5.37 -1.37 -27.87
C ASP A 81 4.99 -1.98 -26.52
N ALA A 82 4.53 -1.18 -25.57
CA ALA A 82 4.18 -1.63 -24.23
C ALA A 82 2.76 -2.17 -24.14
N ASP A 83 2.55 -3.15 -23.24
CA ASP A 83 1.24 -3.71 -22.91
C ASP A 83 0.57 -2.91 -21.77
N LEU A 84 1.39 -2.31 -20.89
CA LEU A 84 0.94 -1.52 -19.75
C LEU A 84 1.83 -0.28 -19.59
N ILE A 85 1.22 0.83 -19.23
CA ILE A 85 1.89 2.10 -18.99
C ILE A 85 1.87 2.42 -17.50
N ILE A 86 3.04 2.72 -16.91
CA ILE A 86 3.13 3.33 -15.59
C ILE A 86 3.47 4.81 -15.77
N PHE A 87 2.48 5.67 -15.53
CA PHE A 87 2.65 7.11 -15.59
C PHE A 87 3.10 7.64 -14.23
N VAL A 88 4.35 8.14 -14.16
CA VAL A 88 4.99 8.60 -12.93
C VAL A 88 4.97 10.12 -12.87
N ILE A 89 4.41 10.67 -11.80
CA ILE A 89 4.45 12.11 -11.50
C ILE A 89 5.17 12.38 -10.16
N ASP A 90 5.64 13.60 -9.97
CA ASP A 90 6.28 14.04 -8.72
C ASP A 90 5.22 14.56 -7.74
N GLY A 91 5.01 13.82 -6.64
CA GLY A 91 4.02 14.17 -5.62
C GLY A 91 4.28 15.51 -4.93
N ARG A 92 5.54 15.94 -4.83
CA ARG A 92 5.91 17.21 -4.21
C ARG A 92 5.56 18.41 -5.10
N ALA A 93 5.71 18.24 -6.41
CA ALA A 93 5.42 19.29 -7.39
C ALA A 93 3.91 19.46 -7.66
N GLY A 94 3.10 18.44 -7.35
CA GLY A 94 1.70 18.39 -7.78
C GLY A 94 1.55 18.10 -9.27
N VAL A 95 0.34 18.29 -9.81
CA VAL A 95 0.02 18.05 -11.22
C VAL A 95 0.31 19.29 -12.05
N LEU A 96 1.32 19.23 -12.89
CA LEU A 96 1.71 20.34 -13.76
C LEU A 96 0.95 20.33 -15.09
N PRO A 97 0.87 21.48 -15.80
CA PRO A 97 0.20 21.58 -17.12
C PRO A 97 0.68 20.54 -18.13
N VAL A 98 2.01 20.30 -18.19
CA VAL A 98 2.62 19.28 -19.08
C VAL A 98 2.09 17.88 -18.80
N GLU A 99 1.85 17.53 -17.54
CA GLU A 99 1.30 16.23 -17.14
C GLU A 99 -0.19 16.12 -17.51
N LYS A 100 -0.95 17.22 -17.41
CA LYS A 100 -2.33 17.28 -17.89
C LYS A 100 -2.43 17.07 -19.40
N ASP A 101 -1.55 17.70 -20.19
CA ASP A 101 -1.53 17.54 -21.63
C ASP A 101 -1.08 16.14 -22.05
N PHE A 102 -0.10 15.58 -21.34
CA PHE A 102 0.34 14.22 -21.57
C PHE A 102 -0.74 13.19 -21.19
N SER A 103 -1.50 13.45 -20.13
CA SER A 103 -2.63 12.58 -19.74
C SER A 103 -3.71 12.51 -20.82
N LYS A 104 -4.00 13.64 -21.51
CA LYS A 104 -4.93 13.66 -22.66
C LYS A 104 -4.44 12.74 -23.78
N LYS A 105 -3.14 12.75 -24.09
CA LYS A 105 -2.55 11.88 -25.10
C LYS A 105 -2.65 10.40 -24.70
N LEU A 106 -2.32 10.06 -23.45
CA LEU A 106 -2.41 8.69 -22.97
C LEU A 106 -3.84 8.14 -22.99
N LYS A 107 -4.85 8.98 -22.79
CA LYS A 107 -6.28 8.57 -22.88
C LYS A 107 -6.73 8.23 -24.30
N ILE A 108 -6.07 8.76 -25.33
CA ILE A 108 -6.37 8.45 -26.73
C ILE A 108 -5.79 7.08 -27.10
N ILE A 109 -4.71 6.68 -26.41
CA ILE A 109 -4.07 5.40 -26.61
C ILE A 109 -4.85 4.38 -25.78
N ASP A 110 -5.50 3.42 -26.43
CA ASP A 110 -6.33 2.39 -25.78
C ASP A 110 -5.44 1.33 -25.08
N LYS A 111 -4.70 1.78 -24.08
CA LYS A 111 -3.83 0.96 -23.23
C LYS A 111 -4.06 1.25 -21.77
N PRO A 112 -3.97 0.25 -20.90
CA PRO A 112 -4.11 0.44 -19.47
C PRO A 112 -2.97 1.31 -18.93
N VAL A 113 -3.34 2.23 -18.02
CA VAL A 113 -2.42 3.18 -17.38
C VAL A 113 -2.55 3.08 -15.86
N ILE A 114 -1.44 2.82 -15.18
CA ILE A 114 -1.30 2.94 -13.73
C ILE A 114 -0.68 4.31 -13.43
N LEU A 115 -1.39 5.15 -12.68
CA LEU A 115 -0.88 6.44 -12.23
C LEU A 115 -0.11 6.28 -10.91
N LEU A 116 1.20 6.53 -10.95
CA LEU A 116 2.09 6.44 -9.80
C LEU A 116 2.54 7.82 -9.37
N ILE A 117 2.30 8.18 -8.12
CA ILE A 117 2.72 9.45 -7.54
C ILE A 117 3.97 9.19 -6.70
N ASN A 118 5.11 9.54 -7.23
CA ASN A 118 6.40 9.31 -6.57
C ASN A 118 6.77 10.46 -5.63
N LYS A 119 7.75 10.22 -4.74
CA LYS A 119 8.25 11.14 -3.72
C LYS A 119 7.20 11.46 -2.66
N CYS A 120 6.39 10.46 -2.30
CA CYS A 120 5.34 10.59 -1.29
C CYS A 120 5.82 10.30 0.14
N GLU A 121 7.11 10.22 0.37
CA GLU A 121 7.68 10.10 1.71
C GLU A 121 7.35 11.34 2.58
N GLY A 122 6.93 11.11 3.82
CA GLY A 122 6.53 12.15 4.75
C GLY A 122 5.36 13.00 4.24
N TYR A 123 5.44 14.31 4.42
CA TYR A 123 4.41 15.26 3.98
C TYR A 123 4.58 15.71 2.52
N GLY A 124 5.67 15.31 1.86
CA GLY A 124 6.08 15.87 0.56
C GLY A 124 5.16 15.51 -0.61
N GLY A 125 4.55 14.33 -0.62
CA GLY A 125 3.75 13.82 -1.76
C GLY A 125 2.28 14.23 -1.80
N ILE A 126 1.89 15.08 -0.88
CA ILE A 126 0.49 15.39 -0.61
C ILE A 126 -0.19 16.14 -1.78
N LEU A 127 0.52 17.07 -2.44
CA LEU A 127 -0.04 17.84 -3.57
C LEU A 127 -0.42 16.92 -4.74
N GLY A 128 0.50 16.10 -5.17
CA GLY A 128 0.25 15.15 -6.27
C GLY A 128 -0.90 14.19 -5.98
N GLN A 129 -1.03 13.70 -4.75
CA GLN A 129 -2.15 12.83 -4.37
C GLN A 129 -3.51 13.52 -4.48
N SER A 130 -3.63 14.76 -4.02
CA SER A 130 -4.89 15.50 -4.05
C SER A 130 -5.31 15.91 -5.47
N GLU A 131 -4.33 16.22 -6.33
CA GLU A 131 -4.55 16.68 -7.70
C GLU A 131 -4.60 15.56 -8.74
N SER A 132 -4.15 14.36 -8.38
CA SER A 132 -4.05 13.21 -9.30
C SER A 132 -5.36 12.81 -9.96
N SER A 133 -6.50 13.06 -9.29
CA SER A 133 -7.84 12.82 -9.85
C SER A 133 -8.10 13.62 -11.12
N MET A 134 -7.47 14.79 -11.28
CA MET A 134 -7.58 15.64 -12.49
C MET A 134 -7.01 14.97 -13.73
N LEU A 135 -6.10 14.01 -13.56
CA LEU A 135 -5.51 13.28 -14.69
C LEU A 135 -6.44 12.19 -15.24
N GLY A 136 -7.46 11.75 -14.48
CA GLY A 136 -8.54 10.87 -14.95
C GLY A 136 -8.15 9.42 -15.23
N PHE A 137 -7.13 8.87 -14.53
CA PHE A 137 -6.71 7.46 -14.60
C PHE A 137 -7.21 6.63 -13.40
N GLY A 138 -8.26 7.10 -12.72
CA GLY A 138 -8.82 6.39 -11.57
C GLY A 138 -8.00 6.59 -10.28
N THR A 139 -7.77 5.50 -9.54
CA THR A 139 -7.03 5.56 -8.27
C THR A 139 -5.54 5.66 -8.54
N SER A 140 -4.89 6.69 -8.00
CA SER A 140 -3.45 6.83 -8.06
C SER A 140 -2.77 6.10 -6.89
N ILE A 141 -1.56 5.62 -7.11
CA ILE A 141 -0.76 4.94 -6.09
C ILE A 141 0.28 5.90 -5.53
N PRO A 142 0.18 6.30 -4.26
CA PRO A 142 1.26 7.03 -3.59
C PRO A 142 2.48 6.13 -3.42
N PHE A 143 3.63 6.60 -3.84
CA PHE A 143 4.85 5.79 -3.92
C PHE A 143 6.08 6.57 -3.47
N SER A 144 7.08 5.86 -2.97
CA SER A 144 8.45 6.38 -2.82
C SER A 144 9.42 5.41 -3.45
N ALA A 145 9.95 5.76 -4.62
CA ALA A 145 10.95 4.94 -5.30
C ALA A 145 12.24 4.81 -4.48
N GLU A 146 12.57 5.81 -3.66
CA GLU A 146 13.76 5.81 -2.81
C GLU A 146 13.58 4.93 -1.56
N HIS A 147 12.42 4.99 -0.91
CA HIS A 147 12.16 4.27 0.35
C HIS A 147 11.39 2.96 0.15
N GLY A 148 10.75 2.76 -1.00
CA GLY A 148 9.95 1.56 -1.31
C GLY A 148 8.55 1.58 -0.71
N ASP A 149 8.04 2.76 -0.33
CA ASP A 149 6.67 2.90 0.14
C ASP A 149 5.70 2.73 -1.04
N GLY A 150 4.54 2.10 -0.85
CA GLY A 150 3.58 1.83 -1.91
C GLY A 150 3.88 0.62 -2.79
N LEU A 151 4.96 -0.14 -2.52
CA LEU A 151 5.30 -1.36 -3.27
C LEU A 151 4.16 -2.39 -3.25
N SER A 152 3.46 -2.52 -2.12
CA SER A 152 2.33 -3.43 -1.98
C SER A 152 1.18 -3.07 -2.91
N ASP A 153 0.86 -1.77 -2.98
CA ASP A 153 -0.26 -1.29 -3.78
C ASP A 153 0.06 -1.37 -5.29
N LEU A 154 1.32 -1.07 -5.65
CA LEU A 154 1.81 -1.27 -7.02
C LEU A 154 1.77 -2.75 -7.45
N TYR A 155 2.16 -3.66 -6.55
CA TYR A 155 2.08 -5.09 -6.83
C TYR A 155 0.63 -5.53 -7.04
N ASP A 156 -0.32 -5.10 -6.21
CA ASP A 156 -1.73 -5.47 -6.34
C ASP A 156 -2.32 -5.00 -7.68
N GLU A 157 -2.00 -3.77 -8.12
CA GLU A 157 -2.46 -3.28 -9.41
C GLU A 157 -1.82 -4.03 -10.58
N LEU A 158 -0.52 -4.30 -10.53
CA LEU A 158 0.16 -5.09 -11.55
C LEU A 158 -0.42 -6.50 -11.63
N LYS A 159 -0.64 -7.16 -10.49
CA LYS A 159 -1.21 -8.51 -10.44
C LYS A 159 -2.62 -8.56 -11.03
N ASN A 160 -3.47 -7.58 -10.73
CA ASN A 160 -4.81 -7.48 -11.31
C ASN A 160 -4.75 -7.39 -12.84
N TYR A 161 -3.76 -6.68 -13.37
CA TYR A 161 -3.54 -6.58 -14.81
C TYR A 161 -3.09 -7.92 -15.42
N PHE A 162 -2.11 -8.58 -14.79
CA PHE A 162 -1.63 -9.90 -15.24
C PHE A 162 -2.72 -10.98 -15.25
N ILE A 163 -3.68 -10.91 -14.34
CA ILE A 163 -4.83 -11.83 -14.28
C ILE A 163 -5.81 -11.55 -15.41
N LYS A 164 -6.09 -10.29 -15.73
CA LYS A 164 -6.98 -9.90 -16.84
C LYS A 164 -6.41 -10.32 -18.18
N ASP A 165 -5.12 -10.04 -18.41
CA ASP A 165 -4.41 -10.42 -19.65
C ASP A 165 -4.45 -11.94 -19.90
N LYS A 166 -4.30 -12.76 -18.85
CA LYS A 166 -4.42 -14.23 -18.97
C LYS A 166 -5.85 -14.68 -19.27
N ASN A 167 -6.87 -14.02 -18.75
CA ASN A 167 -8.27 -14.40 -18.96
C ASN A 167 -8.74 -14.08 -20.38
N GLU A 168 -8.24 -13.03 -21.02
CA GLU A 168 -8.52 -12.72 -22.44
C GLU A 168 -7.89 -13.75 -23.38
N ILE A 169 -6.81 -14.43 -22.98
CA ILE A 169 -6.14 -15.49 -23.76
C ILE A 169 -6.83 -16.87 -23.57
N ILE A 170 -7.57 -17.07 -22.46
CA ILE A 170 -8.11 -18.39 -22.05
C ILE A 170 -9.56 -18.62 -22.52
N ASP A 171 -10.23 -17.68 -23.16
CA ASP A 171 -11.60 -17.89 -23.69
C ASP A 171 -11.70 -18.97 -24.78
N ASN A 172 -10.60 -19.67 -25.09
CA ASN A 172 -10.51 -20.73 -26.11
C ASN A 172 -10.02 -22.10 -25.62
N SER A 173 -9.97 -22.40 -24.32
CA SER A 173 -9.66 -23.76 -23.88
C SER A 173 -10.28 -24.15 -22.55
N ASN A 174 -11.16 -25.14 -22.60
CA ASN A 174 -11.74 -25.87 -21.46
C ASN A 174 -10.68 -26.37 -20.49
N ILE A 175 -10.59 -25.81 -19.27
CA ILE A 175 -9.93 -26.46 -18.16
C ILE A 175 -10.73 -26.18 -16.89
N ASN A 176 -11.23 -27.27 -16.27
CA ASN A 176 -11.78 -27.34 -14.92
C ASN A 176 -10.67 -27.22 -13.87
N GLU A 177 -10.16 -26.02 -13.62
CA GLU A 177 -9.38 -25.72 -12.42
C GLU A 177 -10.18 -24.77 -11.52
N PRO A 178 -10.11 -24.93 -10.19
CA PRO A 178 -10.87 -24.08 -9.29
C PRO A 178 -10.43 -22.63 -9.46
N LYS A 179 -11.37 -21.75 -9.84
CA LYS A 179 -11.20 -20.30 -9.98
C LYS A 179 -10.79 -19.63 -8.67
N LEU A 180 -9.50 -19.79 -8.29
CA LEU A 180 -8.93 -19.11 -7.12
C LEU A 180 -8.59 -17.62 -7.40
N ASP A 181 -8.68 -17.21 -8.68
CA ASP A 181 -8.17 -15.92 -9.16
C ASP A 181 -9.19 -14.77 -9.16
N LEU A 182 -10.41 -15.00 -8.63
CA LEU A 182 -11.47 -13.98 -8.62
C LEU A 182 -11.29 -12.88 -7.56
N PHE A 183 -10.41 -13.07 -6.59
CA PHE A 183 -10.21 -12.12 -5.49
C PHE A 183 -8.73 -11.73 -5.34
N PRO A 184 -8.42 -10.45 -5.09
CA PRO A 184 -7.06 -10.02 -4.85
C PRO A 184 -6.49 -10.71 -3.61
N THR A 185 -5.30 -11.27 -3.71
CA THR A 185 -4.61 -11.98 -2.61
C THR A 185 -4.33 -11.05 -1.44
N ILE A 186 -4.70 -11.44 -0.23
CA ILE A 186 -4.41 -10.71 1.00
C ILE A 186 -3.01 -11.09 1.49
N ARG A 187 -2.10 -10.11 1.51
CA ARG A 187 -0.75 -10.32 2.03
C ARG A 187 -0.67 -10.05 3.52
N LEU A 188 -0.35 -11.11 4.28
CA LEU A 188 -0.18 -11.06 5.73
C LEU A 188 1.31 -11.03 6.09
N GLY A 189 1.71 -10.04 6.90
CA GLY A 189 3.00 -10.02 7.57
C GLY A 189 2.86 -10.53 9.00
N ILE A 190 3.66 -11.54 9.39
CA ILE A 190 3.70 -12.02 10.77
C ILE A 190 4.94 -11.43 11.43
N ILE A 191 4.72 -10.56 12.42
CA ILE A 191 5.75 -9.73 13.05
C ILE A 191 5.65 -9.90 14.58
N GLY A 192 6.70 -9.58 15.30
CA GLY A 192 6.74 -9.62 16.77
C GLY A 192 8.10 -9.98 17.29
N ARG A 193 8.29 -9.83 18.61
CA ARG A 193 9.52 -10.14 19.31
C ARG A 193 9.92 -11.63 19.15
N PRO A 194 11.17 -11.99 19.42
CA PRO A 194 11.56 -13.40 19.52
C PRO A 194 10.66 -14.17 20.51
N ASN A 195 10.41 -15.43 20.25
CA ASN A 195 9.66 -16.34 21.12
C ASN A 195 8.17 -16.02 21.34
N THR A 196 7.57 -15.09 20.60
CA THR A 196 6.11 -14.83 20.64
C THR A 196 5.27 -15.84 19.87
N GLY A 197 5.89 -16.87 19.28
CA GLY A 197 5.20 -17.97 18.60
C GLY A 197 4.91 -17.74 17.11
N LYS A 198 5.64 -16.83 16.44
CA LYS A 198 5.50 -16.57 14.99
C LYS A 198 5.67 -17.83 14.13
N SER A 199 6.72 -18.62 14.40
CA SER A 199 6.99 -19.87 13.65
C SER A 199 5.92 -20.93 13.94
N THR A 200 5.39 -20.98 15.15
CA THR A 200 4.30 -21.89 15.53
C THR A 200 3.02 -21.51 14.78
N LEU A 201 2.68 -20.20 14.72
CA LEU A 201 1.55 -19.71 13.94
C LEU A 201 1.71 -20.06 12.45
N LEU A 202 2.90 -19.82 11.87
CA LEU A 202 3.17 -20.17 10.48
C LEU A 202 2.98 -21.67 10.22
N ASN A 203 3.48 -22.54 11.10
CA ASN A 203 3.32 -23.99 10.97
C ASN A 203 1.85 -24.40 11.10
N SER A 204 1.09 -23.83 12.04
CA SER A 204 -0.34 -24.12 12.17
C SER A 204 -1.12 -23.74 10.91
N ILE A 205 -0.79 -22.61 10.27
CA ILE A 205 -1.40 -22.21 8.99
C ILE A 205 -1.07 -23.21 7.88
N ILE A 206 0.18 -23.71 7.86
CA ILE A 206 0.63 -24.68 6.84
C ILE A 206 -0.01 -26.06 7.06
N GLU A 207 -0.18 -26.49 8.30
CA GLU A 207 -0.70 -27.82 8.66
C GLU A 207 -2.22 -27.90 8.55
N GLU A 208 -2.94 -26.83 8.87
CA GLU A 208 -4.40 -26.85 8.96
C GLU A 208 -5.12 -27.11 7.65
N LYS A 209 -4.52 -26.88 6.47
CA LYS A 209 -5.10 -27.32 5.19
C LYS A 209 -4.42 -26.87 3.91
N ARG A 210 -4.42 -27.82 2.95
CA ARG A 210 -4.41 -27.66 1.49
C ARG A 210 -3.66 -26.40 1.02
N VAL A 211 -2.45 -26.26 1.52
CA VAL A 211 -1.50 -25.30 0.99
C VAL A 211 -1.20 -25.75 -0.43
N VAL A 212 -1.71 -25.02 -1.40
CA VAL A 212 -1.13 -25.08 -2.75
C VAL A 212 0.24 -24.42 -2.60
N THR A 213 1.22 -25.19 -2.14
CA THR A 213 2.61 -24.77 -2.25
C THR A 213 2.92 -24.74 -3.74
N SER A 214 2.81 -23.59 -4.37
CA SER A 214 3.47 -23.41 -5.64
C SER A 214 4.97 -23.39 -5.38
N SER A 215 5.56 -24.59 -5.26
CA SER A 215 6.98 -24.80 -5.36
C SER A 215 7.40 -24.61 -6.82
N LYS A 216 7.24 -23.42 -7.37
CA LYS A 216 8.07 -22.99 -8.48
C LYS A 216 9.43 -22.67 -7.90
N ALA A 217 10.22 -23.74 -7.73
CA ALA A 217 11.66 -23.65 -7.57
C ALA A 217 12.21 -22.97 -8.82
N GLY A 218 12.48 -21.69 -8.72
CA GLY A 218 13.10 -20.94 -9.79
C GLY A 218 13.30 -19.49 -9.39
N THR A 219 14.57 -19.17 -9.10
CA THR A 219 15.12 -17.82 -9.07
C THR A 219 14.75 -16.95 -7.87
N THR A 220 15.45 -17.11 -6.85
CA THR A 220 16.07 -16.27 -5.80
C THR A 220 16.00 -16.95 -4.45
N ARG A 221 17.13 -17.14 -3.82
CA ARG A 221 17.38 -17.90 -2.58
C ARG A 221 16.68 -17.40 -1.31
N ASP A 222 15.73 -16.44 -1.38
CA ASP A 222 15.36 -15.65 -0.21
C ASP A 222 13.88 -15.46 0.12
N ALA A 223 12.90 -15.90 -0.67
CA ALA A 223 11.49 -15.73 -0.30
C ALA A 223 10.63 -16.93 -0.71
N ILE A 224 10.28 -17.76 0.24
CA ILE A 224 9.23 -18.76 0.07
C ILE A 224 7.93 -18.09 0.50
N GLU A 225 7.06 -17.76 -0.45
CA GLU A 225 5.71 -17.32 -0.17
C GLU A 225 4.83 -18.54 0.11
N VAL A 226 4.03 -18.46 1.17
CA VAL A 226 3.04 -19.48 1.50
C VAL A 226 1.69 -18.94 1.12
N ILE A 227 1.08 -19.52 0.08
CA ILE A 227 -0.24 -19.14 -0.43
C ILE A 227 -1.25 -20.18 -0.03
N TRP A 228 -2.40 -19.76 0.50
CA TRP A 228 -3.53 -20.62 0.83
C TRP A 228 -4.85 -19.88 0.63
N SER A 229 -5.97 -20.61 0.73
CA SER A 229 -7.30 -20.04 0.65
C SER A 229 -8.06 -20.23 1.97
N TYR A 230 -8.74 -19.17 2.41
CA TYR A 230 -9.67 -19.19 3.53
C TYR A 230 -10.98 -18.50 3.12
N ASN A 231 -12.10 -19.20 3.22
CA ASN A 231 -13.41 -18.74 2.75
C ASN A 231 -13.39 -18.22 1.29
N ASN A 232 -12.74 -18.95 0.40
CA ASN A 232 -12.53 -18.61 -1.01
C ASN A 232 -11.70 -17.34 -1.27
N GLN A 233 -11.13 -16.74 -0.22
CA GLN A 233 -10.23 -15.60 -0.33
C GLN A 233 -8.79 -16.10 -0.30
N PRO A 234 -7.95 -15.79 -1.30
CA PRO A 234 -6.55 -16.14 -1.29
C PRO A 234 -5.75 -15.27 -0.32
N PHE A 235 -4.89 -15.91 0.44
CA PHE A 235 -3.93 -15.30 1.37
C PHE A 235 -2.51 -15.67 1.01
N CYS A 236 -1.56 -14.80 1.32
CA CYS A 236 -0.14 -15.02 1.16
C CYS A 236 0.61 -14.51 2.40
N ILE A 237 1.51 -15.32 2.97
CA ILE A 237 2.40 -14.84 4.02
C ILE A 237 3.67 -14.30 3.39
N VAL A 238 3.96 -13.05 3.73
CA VAL A 238 5.13 -12.31 3.26
C VAL A 238 6.35 -12.67 4.11
N ASP A 239 7.52 -12.86 3.48
CA ASP A 239 8.83 -13.05 4.13
C ASP A 239 8.92 -14.25 5.07
N THR A 240 8.42 -15.41 4.62
CA THR A 240 8.53 -16.66 5.38
C THR A 240 9.99 -17.12 5.58
N ALA A 241 10.91 -16.73 4.70
CA ALA A 241 12.34 -17.03 4.82
C ALA A 241 12.98 -16.36 6.04
N GLY A 242 12.62 -15.10 6.32
CA GLY A 242 13.03 -14.41 7.54
C GLY A 242 12.52 -15.09 8.81
N LEU A 243 11.28 -15.60 8.78
CA LEU A 243 10.69 -16.33 9.90
C LEU A 243 11.39 -17.66 10.15
N ARG A 244 11.76 -18.41 9.11
CA ARG A 244 12.43 -19.72 9.22
C ARG A 244 13.92 -19.60 9.62
N ARG A 245 14.65 -18.60 9.11
CA ARG A 245 16.06 -18.37 9.48
C ARG A 245 16.20 -17.94 10.94
N LYS A 246 15.33 -17.07 11.43
CA LYS A 246 15.35 -16.59 12.83
C LYS A 246 15.01 -17.69 13.85
N ALA A 247 14.31 -18.73 13.45
CA ALA A 247 14.09 -19.91 14.30
C ALA A 247 15.37 -20.73 14.56
N LYS A 248 16.41 -20.58 13.71
CA LYS A 248 17.67 -21.33 13.80
C LYS A 248 18.85 -20.56 14.41
N ILE A 249 18.77 -19.22 14.56
CA ILE A 249 19.91 -18.39 14.99
C ILE A 249 19.44 -17.43 16.08
N SER A 250 19.90 -17.65 17.30
CA SER A 250 19.49 -16.88 18.49
C SER A 250 20.25 -15.56 18.70
N ASN A 251 21.24 -15.21 17.88
CA ASN A 251 22.10 -14.03 18.09
C ASN A 251 22.36 -13.25 16.81
N VAL A 252 21.40 -12.47 16.31
CA VAL A 252 21.64 -11.51 15.23
C VAL A 252 21.21 -10.10 15.68
N LEU A 253 22.15 -9.18 15.51
CA LEU A 253 22.12 -7.75 15.86
C LEU A 253 20.76 -7.07 15.64
N GLU A 254 20.27 -6.31 16.62
CA GLU A 254 18.98 -5.57 16.64
C GLU A 254 18.72 -4.73 15.39
N LYS A 255 19.74 -4.15 14.76
CA LYS A 255 19.61 -3.34 13.53
C LYS A 255 19.11 -4.14 12.34
N SER A 256 19.49 -5.43 12.20
CA SER A 256 18.99 -6.27 11.10
C SER A 256 17.52 -6.65 11.30
N MET A 257 17.09 -6.80 12.57
CA MET A 257 15.69 -7.11 12.90
C MET A 257 14.73 -5.98 12.51
N ILE A 258 15.12 -4.72 12.73
CA ILE A 258 14.29 -3.55 12.36
C ILE A 258 14.15 -3.44 10.84
N SER A 259 15.25 -3.63 10.11
CA SER A 259 15.25 -3.60 8.64
C SER A 259 14.35 -4.67 8.02
N ASP A 260 14.45 -5.91 8.53
CA ASP A 260 13.62 -7.02 8.05
C ASP A 260 12.15 -6.81 8.40
N THR A 261 11.87 -6.31 9.61
CA THR A 261 10.50 -6.00 10.06
C THR A 261 9.90 -4.92 9.16
N LEU A 262 10.64 -3.86 8.85
CA LEU A 262 10.18 -2.79 7.95
C LEU A 262 9.91 -3.32 6.54
N LYS A 263 10.76 -4.21 6.03
CA LYS A 263 10.56 -4.88 4.74
C LYS A 263 9.25 -5.67 4.75
N THR A 264 9.03 -6.52 5.75
CA THR A 264 7.79 -7.30 5.89
C THR A 264 6.56 -6.39 5.94
N VAL A 265 6.60 -5.27 6.71
CA VAL A 265 5.51 -4.29 6.79
C VAL A 265 5.20 -3.69 5.41
N LYS A 266 6.21 -3.28 4.66
CA LYS A 266 6.05 -2.64 3.34
C LYS A 266 5.40 -3.53 2.29
N TYR A 267 5.67 -4.84 2.35
CA TYR A 267 5.10 -5.80 1.41
C TYR A 267 3.76 -6.40 1.86
N SER A 268 3.28 -6.08 3.07
CA SER A 268 2.03 -6.57 3.62
C SER A 268 0.86 -5.61 3.41
N ASN A 269 -0.35 -6.13 3.27
CA ASN A 269 -1.59 -5.35 3.40
C ASN A 269 -2.00 -5.24 4.86
N ILE A 270 -1.84 -6.34 5.60
CA ILE A 270 -2.20 -6.49 7.01
C ILE A 270 -1.02 -7.12 7.74
N CYS A 271 -0.68 -6.58 8.90
CA CYS A 271 0.35 -7.11 9.76
C CYS A 271 -0.27 -7.68 11.04
N ILE A 272 0.10 -8.92 11.35
CA ILE A 272 -0.23 -9.58 12.61
C ILE A 272 0.96 -9.39 13.54
N LEU A 273 0.80 -8.55 14.56
CA LEU A 273 1.79 -8.37 15.62
C LEU A 273 1.57 -9.42 16.71
N MET A 274 2.44 -10.41 16.72
CA MET A 274 2.42 -11.51 17.71
C MET A 274 3.00 -11.05 19.02
N ILE A 275 2.23 -11.19 20.09
CA ILE A 275 2.66 -10.95 21.47
C ILE A 275 2.47 -12.20 22.32
N ASP A 276 3.23 -12.31 23.40
CA ASP A 276 2.98 -13.30 24.45
C ASP A 276 1.91 -12.75 25.40
N ALA A 277 0.72 -13.36 25.39
CA ALA A 277 -0.40 -12.89 26.18
C ALA A 277 -0.16 -13.01 27.71
N SER A 278 0.72 -13.89 28.13
CA SER A 278 1.06 -14.02 29.57
C SER A 278 1.93 -12.88 30.10
N ILE A 279 2.66 -12.19 29.20
CA ILE A 279 3.49 -11.03 29.51
C ILE A 279 2.74 -9.73 29.21
N GLY A 280 1.88 -9.72 28.16
CA GLY A 280 1.21 -8.54 27.65
C GLY A 280 2.05 -7.74 26.65
N LEU A 281 1.64 -6.48 26.41
CA LEU A 281 2.32 -5.58 25.48
C LEU A 281 3.53 -4.90 26.15
N GLU A 282 4.67 -5.00 25.49
CA GLU A 282 5.89 -4.31 25.92
C GLU A 282 6.19 -3.08 25.03
N LYS A 283 7.13 -2.25 25.48
CA LYS A 283 7.54 -1.01 24.76
C LYS A 283 7.94 -1.29 23.30
N GLN A 284 8.62 -2.42 23.05
CA GLN A 284 9.05 -2.81 21.71
C GLN A 284 7.86 -3.21 20.84
N ASP A 285 6.86 -3.92 21.38
CA ASP A 285 5.64 -4.28 20.65
C ASP A 285 4.87 -3.02 20.23
N LEU A 286 4.76 -2.04 21.15
CA LEU A 286 4.11 -0.76 20.86
C LEU A 286 4.88 0.08 19.81
N ALA A 287 6.21 0.00 19.81
CA ALA A 287 7.01 0.66 18.77
C ALA A 287 6.78 0.03 17.39
N ILE A 288 6.72 -1.31 17.32
CA ILE A 288 6.39 -2.04 16.08
C ILE A 288 4.95 -1.72 15.64
N ALA A 289 3.99 -1.69 16.55
CA ALA A 289 2.60 -1.34 16.25
C ALA A 289 2.49 0.08 15.65
N ARG A 290 3.19 1.07 16.22
CA ARG A 290 3.24 2.45 15.68
C ARG A 290 3.85 2.48 14.29
N MET A 291 4.90 1.69 14.03
CA MET A 291 5.53 1.59 12.71
C MET A 291 4.55 1.01 11.68
N ILE A 292 3.83 -0.07 12.01
CA ILE A 292 2.82 -0.69 11.11
C ILE A 292 1.72 0.32 10.74
N VAL A 293 1.19 1.02 11.75
CA VAL A 293 0.15 2.05 11.56
C VAL A 293 0.69 3.24 10.77
N GLY A 294 1.93 3.67 11.03
CA GLY A 294 2.61 4.75 10.29
C GLY A 294 2.78 4.45 8.81
N GLU A 295 3.11 3.20 8.47
CA GLU A 295 3.18 2.71 7.08
C GLU A 295 1.79 2.53 6.44
N GLY A 296 0.72 2.72 7.20
CA GLY A 296 -0.66 2.64 6.69
C GLY A 296 -1.14 1.22 6.47
N ARG A 297 -0.60 0.24 7.20
CA ARG A 297 -0.99 -1.17 7.10
C ARG A 297 -2.03 -1.52 8.16
N GLY A 298 -2.94 -2.44 7.81
CA GLY A 298 -3.87 -3.00 8.81
C GLY A 298 -3.09 -3.67 9.92
N LEU A 299 -3.50 -3.43 11.19
CA LEU A 299 -2.86 -4.01 12.37
C LEU A 299 -3.82 -4.95 13.07
N ILE A 300 -3.35 -6.19 13.33
CA ILE A 300 -4.01 -7.15 14.21
C ILE A 300 -3.04 -7.52 15.32
N ILE A 301 -3.46 -7.51 16.56
CA ILE A 301 -2.67 -8.09 17.65
C ILE A 301 -3.01 -9.57 17.78
N GLY A 302 -2.01 -10.44 17.57
CA GLY A 302 -2.11 -11.88 17.84
C GLY A 302 -1.62 -12.17 19.26
N ALA A 303 -2.53 -12.16 20.24
CA ALA A 303 -2.22 -12.47 21.64
C ALA A 303 -2.11 -13.98 21.80
N ASN A 304 -0.90 -14.50 21.61
CA ASN A 304 -0.57 -15.92 21.63
C ASN A 304 -0.31 -16.44 23.05
N MET A 305 -0.19 -17.76 23.18
CA MET A 305 -0.02 -18.46 24.47
C MET A 305 -1.18 -18.22 25.42
N TRP A 306 -2.38 -18.03 24.87
CA TRP A 306 -3.60 -17.78 25.65
C TRP A 306 -3.97 -18.94 26.60
N ASP A 307 -3.50 -20.14 26.29
CA ASP A 307 -3.55 -21.33 27.15
C ASP A 307 -2.78 -21.18 28.47
N LYS A 308 -1.72 -20.36 28.50
CA LYS A 308 -0.91 -20.12 29.69
C LYS A 308 -1.45 -19.01 30.60
N VAL A 309 -2.43 -18.25 30.12
CA VAL A 309 -2.98 -17.12 30.88
C VAL A 309 -3.95 -17.61 31.95
N ILE A 310 -3.67 -17.29 33.19
CA ILE A 310 -4.47 -17.70 34.38
C ILE A 310 -5.69 -16.81 34.49
N ASN A 311 -5.54 -15.49 34.55
CA ASN A 311 -6.64 -14.55 34.67
C ASN A 311 -6.91 -13.88 33.30
N LYS A 312 -7.82 -14.52 32.53
CA LYS A 312 -8.11 -14.12 31.16
C LYS A 312 -8.77 -12.75 31.04
N ASP A 313 -9.69 -12.42 31.93
CA ASP A 313 -10.44 -11.16 31.85
C ASP A 313 -9.58 -9.96 32.24
N GLU A 314 -8.75 -10.10 33.25
CA GLU A 314 -7.78 -9.07 33.64
C GLU A 314 -6.74 -8.83 32.53
N THR A 315 -6.20 -9.91 31.96
CA THR A 315 -5.23 -9.81 30.87
C THR A 315 -5.83 -9.15 29.63
N LYS A 316 -7.07 -9.49 29.25
CA LYS A 316 -7.80 -8.80 28.18
C LYS A 316 -7.91 -7.30 28.44
N ASN A 317 -8.41 -6.93 29.62
CA ASN A 317 -8.62 -5.53 30.00
C ASN A 317 -7.29 -4.75 29.96
N ASN A 318 -6.22 -5.34 30.46
CA ASN A 318 -4.89 -4.73 30.45
C ASN A 318 -4.38 -4.51 29.03
N ILE A 319 -4.50 -5.50 28.11
CA ILE A 319 -4.09 -5.37 26.73
C ILE A 319 -4.90 -4.27 26.03
N PHE A 320 -6.23 -4.25 26.16
CA PHE A 320 -7.07 -3.21 25.56
C PHE A 320 -6.77 -1.82 26.13
N HIS A 321 -6.54 -1.71 27.44
CA HIS A 321 -6.17 -0.45 28.08
C HIS A 321 -4.82 0.06 27.53
N GLN A 322 -3.80 -0.80 27.43
CA GLN A 322 -2.50 -0.43 26.89
C GLN A 322 -2.58 0.00 25.40
N LEU A 323 -3.36 -0.69 24.58
CA LEU A 323 -3.58 -0.31 23.19
C LEU A 323 -4.25 1.06 23.08
N LYS A 324 -5.31 1.29 23.85
CA LYS A 324 -6.05 2.56 23.86
C LYS A 324 -5.19 3.75 24.30
N THR A 325 -4.33 3.56 25.30
CA THR A 325 -3.49 4.64 25.83
C THR A 325 -2.24 4.89 24.97
N SER A 326 -1.67 3.84 24.36
CA SER A 326 -0.38 3.91 23.68
C SER A 326 -0.48 4.11 22.15
N LEU A 327 -1.63 3.79 21.53
CA LEU A 327 -1.90 3.90 20.09
C LEU A 327 -3.04 4.89 19.80
N SER A 328 -2.89 6.13 20.29
CA SER A 328 -3.90 7.19 20.08
C SER A 328 -4.20 7.50 18.62
N GLN A 329 -3.36 7.06 17.69
CA GLN A 329 -3.51 7.27 16.23
C GLN A 329 -4.57 6.36 15.61
N ILE A 330 -4.90 5.25 16.25
CA ILE A 330 -5.84 4.23 15.77
C ILE A 330 -6.71 3.81 16.95
N ARG A 331 -8.03 3.76 16.74
CA ARG A 331 -8.99 3.31 17.77
C ARG A 331 -9.34 1.85 17.50
N ASP A 332 -9.66 1.14 18.57
CA ASP A 332 -10.22 -0.22 18.51
C ASP A 332 -9.39 -1.20 17.67
N VAL A 333 -8.08 -1.25 17.96
CA VAL A 333 -7.18 -2.23 17.34
C VAL A 333 -7.68 -3.64 17.63
N PRO A 334 -7.98 -4.47 16.63
CA PRO A 334 -8.49 -5.80 16.85
C PRO A 334 -7.44 -6.72 17.46
N VAL A 335 -7.87 -7.56 18.41
CA VAL A 335 -7.04 -8.52 19.12
C VAL A 335 -7.60 -9.92 18.91
N ALA A 336 -6.78 -10.83 18.41
CA ALA A 336 -7.07 -12.27 18.35
C ALA A 336 -6.35 -12.97 19.50
N PHE A 337 -7.11 -13.46 20.50
CA PHE A 337 -6.59 -14.30 21.57
C PHE A 337 -6.47 -15.73 21.06
N MET A 338 -5.25 -16.28 21.10
CA MET A 338 -4.96 -17.54 20.41
C MET A 338 -3.91 -18.39 21.14
N SER A 339 -3.93 -19.67 20.85
CA SER A 339 -2.82 -20.59 21.16
C SER A 339 -2.33 -21.23 19.87
N GLY A 340 -1.16 -20.82 19.41
CA GLY A 340 -0.54 -21.43 18.23
C GLY A 340 -0.19 -22.90 18.44
N LEU A 341 0.00 -23.35 19.69
CA LEU A 341 0.27 -24.74 20.02
C LEU A 341 -0.98 -25.63 19.85
N HIS A 342 -2.14 -25.12 20.23
CA HIS A 342 -3.41 -25.87 20.19
C HIS A 342 -4.29 -25.52 19.00
N GLY A 343 -3.84 -24.64 18.11
CA GLY A 343 -4.60 -24.17 16.94
C GLY A 343 -5.85 -23.33 17.28
N THR A 344 -6.06 -22.98 18.57
CA THR A 344 -7.24 -22.21 18.98
C THR A 344 -7.10 -20.73 18.61
N GLY A 345 -8.24 -20.09 18.23
CA GLY A 345 -8.25 -18.66 17.86
C GLY A 345 -7.86 -18.38 16.41
N MET A 346 -7.40 -19.36 15.62
CA MET A 346 -7.01 -19.17 14.22
C MET A 346 -8.17 -18.68 13.37
N LYS A 347 -9.36 -19.26 13.48
CA LYS A 347 -10.55 -18.81 12.74
C LYS A 347 -10.93 -17.36 13.06
N ILE A 348 -10.76 -16.95 14.31
CA ILE A 348 -11.02 -15.57 14.75
C ILE A 348 -10.01 -14.62 14.07
N LEU A 349 -8.72 -14.96 14.09
CA LEU A 349 -7.68 -14.20 13.44
C LEU A 349 -7.95 -14.02 11.93
N MET A 350 -8.33 -15.09 11.24
CA MET A 350 -8.59 -15.04 9.80
C MET A 350 -9.85 -14.23 9.47
N ASN A 351 -10.90 -14.33 10.27
CA ASN A 351 -12.12 -13.52 10.10
C ASN A 351 -11.84 -12.03 10.34
N ILE A 352 -11.00 -11.68 11.33
CA ILE A 352 -10.53 -10.31 11.56
C ILE A 352 -9.74 -9.81 10.34
N ALA A 353 -8.87 -10.63 9.77
CA ALA A 353 -8.10 -10.25 8.59
C ALA A 353 -9.00 -9.99 7.36
N LEU A 354 -10.03 -10.81 7.15
CA LEU A 354 -11.04 -10.59 6.10
C LEU A 354 -11.81 -9.29 6.32
N ASP A 355 -12.26 -9.01 7.54
CA ASP A 355 -13.01 -7.81 7.88
C ASP A 355 -12.14 -6.54 7.68
N ILE A 356 -10.90 -6.55 8.17
CA ILE A 356 -9.95 -5.44 7.94
C ILE A 356 -9.75 -5.21 6.44
N ARG A 357 -9.57 -6.27 5.65
CA ARG A 357 -9.37 -6.16 4.21
C ARG A 357 -10.58 -5.52 3.54
N ALA A 358 -11.77 -5.99 3.84
CA ALA A 358 -13.01 -5.45 3.28
C ALA A 358 -13.16 -3.95 3.60
N ARG A 359 -12.81 -3.54 4.83
CA ARG A 359 -12.88 -2.13 5.25
C ARG A 359 -11.76 -1.27 4.67
N LEU A 360 -10.55 -1.81 4.45
CA LEU A 360 -9.47 -1.12 3.76
C LEU A 360 -9.79 -0.81 2.29
N ASP A 361 -10.69 -1.57 1.67
CA ASP A 361 -11.07 -1.38 0.26
C ASP A 361 -12.28 -0.44 0.07
N ILE A 362 -12.84 0.09 1.16
CA ILE A 362 -13.99 0.99 1.08
C ILE A 362 -13.61 2.29 0.38
N ARG A 363 -14.32 2.57 -0.74
CA ARG A 363 -14.29 3.87 -1.42
C ARG A 363 -15.55 4.65 -1.08
N ILE A 364 -15.39 5.79 -0.41
CA ILE A 364 -16.50 6.67 -0.05
C ILE A 364 -16.57 7.79 -1.09
N SER A 365 -17.73 7.96 -1.71
CA SER A 365 -17.92 9.00 -2.72
C SER A 365 -17.81 10.40 -2.11
N THR A 366 -17.26 11.35 -2.87
CA THR A 366 -17.11 12.74 -2.45
C THR A 366 -18.46 13.37 -2.05
N GLY A 367 -19.53 13.04 -2.75
CA GLY A 367 -20.87 13.52 -2.40
C GLY A 367 -21.37 13.00 -1.05
N LYS A 368 -21.08 11.72 -0.70
CA LYS A 368 -21.42 11.15 0.62
C LYS A 368 -20.62 11.80 1.73
N LEU A 369 -19.31 12.01 1.51
CA LEU A 369 -18.43 12.69 2.47
C LEU A 369 -18.86 14.13 2.73
N ASN A 370 -19.24 14.88 1.70
CA ASN A 370 -19.62 16.28 1.90
C ASN A 370 -21.00 16.43 2.56
N ARG A 371 -21.98 15.55 2.26
CA ARG A 371 -23.25 15.52 3.00
C ARG A 371 -23.06 15.19 4.48
N TRP A 372 -22.12 14.28 4.78
CA TRP A 372 -21.73 13.95 6.14
C TRP A 372 -21.02 15.11 6.85
N LEU A 373 -20.16 15.85 6.13
CA LEU A 373 -19.36 16.93 6.72
C LEU A 373 -20.22 18.09 7.24
N ILE A 374 -21.33 18.44 6.57
CA ILE A 374 -22.18 19.58 6.92
C ILE A 374 -22.63 19.54 8.39
N PRO A 375 -23.36 18.52 8.86
CA PRO A 375 -23.81 18.45 10.25
C PRO A 375 -22.63 18.34 11.24
N ILE A 376 -21.51 17.74 10.84
CA ILE A 376 -20.32 17.62 11.71
C ILE A 376 -19.74 19.02 12.03
N ILE A 377 -19.59 19.87 11.01
CA ILE A 377 -19.03 21.22 11.23
C ILE A 377 -20.04 22.19 11.82
N GLU A 378 -21.35 21.98 11.61
CA GLU A 378 -22.40 22.78 12.25
C GLU A 378 -22.47 22.53 13.76
N ASN A 379 -22.42 21.26 14.18
CA ASN A 379 -22.44 20.89 15.59
C ASN A 379 -21.11 21.16 16.29
N ASN A 380 -19.99 21.10 15.58
CA ASN A 380 -18.64 21.30 16.13
C ASN A 380 -17.83 22.19 15.17
N PRO A 381 -18.04 23.50 15.16
CA PRO A 381 -17.34 24.40 14.26
C PRO A 381 -15.83 24.44 14.57
N ALA A 382 -15.02 24.58 13.50
CA ALA A 382 -13.58 24.72 13.68
C ALA A 382 -13.24 25.96 14.52
N PRO A 383 -12.28 25.87 15.45
CA PRO A 383 -11.90 26.99 16.30
C PRO A 383 -11.47 28.23 15.51
N LEU A 384 -11.80 29.40 16.05
CA LEU A 384 -11.38 30.68 15.50
C LEU A 384 -9.86 30.82 15.61
N TYR A 385 -9.23 31.34 14.55
CA TYR A 385 -7.83 31.72 14.58
C TYR A 385 -7.72 33.24 14.40
N LYS A 386 -7.17 33.94 15.41
CA LYS A 386 -7.06 35.40 15.44
C LYS A 386 -8.38 36.09 15.10
N GLY A 387 -9.49 35.62 15.67
CA GLY A 387 -10.83 36.17 15.43
C GLY A 387 -11.44 35.84 14.07
N LYS A 388 -10.76 35.08 13.20
CA LYS A 388 -11.27 34.67 11.88
C LYS A 388 -11.74 33.22 11.90
N VAL A 389 -12.88 32.97 11.23
CA VAL A 389 -13.44 31.64 11.08
C VAL A 389 -12.59 30.83 10.12
N ASN A 390 -12.12 29.66 10.57
CA ASN A 390 -11.43 28.69 9.71
C ASN A 390 -12.47 27.78 9.03
N ARG A 391 -12.91 28.16 7.82
CA ARG A 391 -14.00 27.48 7.11
C ARG A 391 -13.49 26.19 6.45
N ILE A 392 -14.06 25.04 6.82
CA ILE A 392 -13.92 23.80 6.08
C ILE A 392 -14.92 23.86 4.91
N ARG A 393 -14.44 23.62 3.68
CA ARG A 393 -15.22 23.78 2.46
C ARG A 393 -15.75 22.46 1.93
N TYR A 394 -14.87 21.46 1.82
CA TYR A 394 -15.25 20.13 1.39
C TYR A 394 -14.19 19.10 1.78
N ILE A 395 -14.56 17.82 1.67
CA ILE A 395 -13.71 16.66 1.93
C ILE A 395 -13.82 15.65 0.80
N THR A 396 -12.72 14.99 0.47
CA THR A 396 -12.70 13.88 -0.49
C THR A 396 -11.74 12.79 -0.06
N GLN A 397 -12.03 11.55 -0.43
CA GLN A 397 -11.10 10.43 -0.23
C GLN A 397 -10.15 10.36 -1.43
N VAL A 398 -8.88 10.68 -1.19
CA VAL A 398 -7.83 10.72 -2.22
C VAL A 398 -7.14 9.38 -2.41
N ASN A 399 -7.12 8.53 -1.37
CA ASN A 399 -6.56 7.19 -1.46
C ASN A 399 -7.39 6.18 -0.64
N VAL A 400 -7.39 4.92 -1.08
CA VAL A 400 -8.13 3.82 -0.45
C VAL A 400 -7.23 3.07 0.53
N ARG A 401 -5.96 2.87 0.21
CA ARG A 401 -5.00 2.08 1.02
C ARG A 401 -3.70 2.86 1.27
N PRO A 402 -3.49 3.39 2.47
CA PRO A 402 -4.45 3.53 3.56
C PRO A 402 -5.57 4.53 3.22
N PRO A 403 -6.77 4.42 3.84
CA PRO A 403 -7.83 5.39 3.66
C PRO A 403 -7.32 6.80 3.99
N THR A 404 -7.27 7.65 2.97
CA THR A 404 -6.69 8.99 3.07
C THR A 404 -7.70 10.02 2.61
N PHE A 405 -7.98 10.99 3.47
CA PHE A 405 -8.98 12.04 3.24
C PHE A 405 -8.31 13.40 3.16
N ALA A 406 -8.58 14.13 2.08
CA ALA A 406 -8.18 15.52 1.94
C ALA A 406 -9.33 16.44 2.37
N VAL A 407 -9.09 17.28 3.38
CA VAL A 407 -10.02 18.30 3.88
C VAL A 407 -9.56 19.65 3.39
N PHE A 408 -10.40 20.31 2.61
CA PHE A 408 -10.12 21.61 2.03
C PHE A 408 -10.72 22.71 2.89
N MET A 409 -9.88 23.67 3.29
CA MET A 409 -10.25 24.70 4.24
C MET A 409 -9.51 26.03 3.98
N SER A 410 -9.94 27.09 4.65
CA SER A 410 -9.36 28.43 4.44
C SER A 410 -7.93 28.58 4.98
N SER A 411 -7.62 27.99 6.12
CA SER A 411 -6.32 28.12 6.80
C SER A 411 -5.91 26.80 7.47
N PRO A 412 -5.40 25.83 6.71
CA PRO A 412 -5.04 24.49 7.23
C PRO A 412 -3.94 24.55 8.29
N GLU A 413 -2.99 25.47 8.16
CA GLU A 413 -1.88 25.68 9.09
C GLU A 413 -2.32 26.13 10.49
N ASN A 414 -3.54 26.64 10.60
CA ASN A 414 -4.07 27.19 11.85
C ASN A 414 -5.14 26.28 12.50
N LEU A 415 -5.34 25.07 11.98
CA LEU A 415 -6.26 24.12 12.60
C LEU A 415 -5.58 23.42 13.77
N PRO A 416 -6.14 23.46 15.00
CA PRO A 416 -5.60 22.73 16.12
C PRO A 416 -5.57 21.22 15.85
N GLU A 417 -4.51 20.57 16.32
CA GLU A 417 -4.37 19.10 16.18
C GLU A 417 -5.52 18.33 16.85
N SER A 418 -6.08 18.88 17.93
CA SER A 418 -7.25 18.32 18.61
C SER A 418 -8.47 18.25 17.70
N TYR A 419 -8.68 19.28 16.85
CA TYR A 419 -9.79 19.29 15.91
C TYR A 419 -9.54 18.35 14.73
N ALA A 420 -8.31 18.26 14.24
CA ALA A 420 -7.95 17.27 13.22
C ALA A 420 -8.16 15.83 13.74
N ARG A 421 -7.83 15.57 15.01
CA ARG A 421 -8.12 14.28 15.69
C ARG A 421 -9.62 14.03 15.82
N PHE A 422 -10.40 15.04 16.15
CA PHE A 422 -11.86 14.95 16.20
C PHE A 422 -12.44 14.55 14.84
N LEU A 423 -12.09 15.26 13.75
CA LEU A 423 -12.54 14.91 12.39
C LEU A 423 -12.16 13.49 12.00
N LYS A 424 -10.93 13.09 12.32
CA LYS A 424 -10.44 11.73 12.07
C LYS A 424 -11.28 10.68 12.81
N SER A 425 -11.59 10.92 14.09
CA SER A 425 -12.43 10.02 14.88
C SER A 425 -13.84 9.93 14.33
N ALA A 426 -14.46 11.07 13.97
CA ALA A 426 -15.79 11.08 13.38
C ALA A 426 -15.86 10.31 12.06
N ILE A 427 -14.84 10.44 11.17
CA ILE A 427 -14.74 9.62 9.96
C ILE A 427 -14.65 8.13 10.30
N MET A 428 -13.84 7.75 11.30
CA MET A 428 -13.69 6.36 11.71
C MET A 428 -15.00 5.76 12.19
N ASP A 429 -15.73 6.51 13.01
CA ASP A 429 -16.98 6.05 13.64
C ASP A 429 -18.11 5.94 12.59
N ASP A 430 -18.32 6.98 11.77
CA ASP A 430 -19.46 7.07 10.86
C ASP A 430 -19.30 6.27 9.57
N PHE A 431 -18.07 5.93 9.17
CA PHE A 431 -17.79 5.14 7.97
C PHE A 431 -17.24 3.73 8.26
N ASN A 432 -17.35 3.26 9.51
CA ASN A 432 -16.92 1.93 9.94
C ASN A 432 -15.42 1.68 9.63
N LEU A 433 -14.56 2.65 9.91
CA LEU A 433 -13.12 2.58 9.67
C LEU A 433 -12.33 2.48 10.99
N ALA A 434 -12.98 2.19 12.11
CA ALA A 434 -12.33 1.94 13.39
C ALA A 434 -11.33 0.76 13.27
N GLY A 435 -10.18 0.85 13.93
CA GLY A 435 -9.11 -0.16 13.82
C GLY A 435 -8.27 -0.07 12.54
N LEU A 436 -8.53 0.91 11.65
CA LEU A 436 -7.75 1.12 10.44
C LEU A 436 -6.82 2.35 10.54
N PRO A 437 -5.66 2.32 9.88
CA PRO A 437 -4.79 3.49 9.77
C PRO A 437 -5.38 4.50 8.80
N ILE A 438 -6.01 5.56 9.31
CA ILE A 438 -6.55 6.64 8.48
C ILE A 438 -5.57 7.81 8.43
N ARG A 439 -5.41 8.42 7.24
CA ARG A 439 -4.68 9.66 7.04
C ARG A 439 -5.64 10.81 6.76
N LEU A 440 -5.44 11.92 7.44
CA LEU A 440 -6.17 13.17 7.21
C LEU A 440 -5.19 14.22 6.70
N MET A 441 -5.47 14.79 5.53
CA MET A 441 -4.67 15.82 4.90
C MET A 441 -5.43 17.13 4.92
N LEU A 442 -4.86 18.15 5.52
CA LEU A 442 -5.44 19.49 5.53
C LEU A 442 -4.93 20.30 4.34
N ARG A 443 -5.82 20.97 3.61
CA ARG A 443 -5.51 21.69 2.38
C ARG A 443 -6.07 23.10 2.37
N LYS A 444 -5.28 24.01 1.83
CA LYS A 444 -5.76 25.33 1.42
C LYS A 444 -6.25 25.21 -0.03
N GLY A 445 -7.47 25.58 -0.30
CA GLY A 445 -7.96 25.53 -1.68
C GLY A 445 -9.31 26.19 -1.86
N ASN A 446 -9.52 26.73 -3.05
CA ASN A 446 -10.83 27.08 -3.55
C ASN A 446 -11.54 25.80 -3.98
N ASN A 447 -12.86 25.74 -3.81
CA ASN A 447 -13.65 24.60 -4.30
C ASN A 447 -13.55 24.59 -5.85
N PRO A 448 -13.00 23.52 -6.47
CA PRO A 448 -12.91 23.45 -7.92
C PRO A 448 -14.28 23.34 -8.62
N TYR A 449 -15.38 23.19 -7.84
CA TYR A 449 -16.76 23.08 -8.34
C TYR A 449 -17.58 24.37 -8.15
N VAL A 450 -16.96 25.50 -7.79
CA VAL A 450 -17.64 26.80 -7.57
C VAL A 450 -17.01 27.88 -8.46
N GLU A 451 -16.55 27.57 -9.65
CA GLU A 451 -16.34 28.49 -10.74
C GLU A 451 -17.30 28.10 -11.89
N GLY A 452 -18.48 28.68 -11.85
CA GLY A 452 -19.46 28.58 -12.88
C GLY A 452 -20.64 29.46 -12.51
#